data_417fda594c91267cf4a67a6dc91f3dea
#
_entry.id   417fda594c91267cf4a67a6dc91f3dea
#
_cell.length_a   1.000
_cell.length_b   1.000
_cell.length_c   1.000
_cell.angle_alpha   90.00
_cell.angle_beta   90.00
_cell.angle_gamma   90.00
#
_symmetry.space_group_name_H-M   'P 1'
#
loop_
_entity.id
_entity.type
_entity.pdbx_description
1 polymer ?
#
loop_
_entity_poly.entity_id
_entity_poly.type
_entity_poly.pdbx_seq_one_letter_code
_entity_poly.pdbx_strand_id
1 'polypeptide(L)'
;MGGSSIAGIRSFVAILLPDDVRSALDAEIEQLRPVGRDVSWVACDNIHVTLKFLGHVAPERLDLAVSALARVAATVAGFELAIAGLGAFPSPTRPRVLWAGLTSGADAAATLARSIDGALAAHGFAREDRPFSGHVTLGRVRQPGRDERLAAALAAGARHQFGRLAVDRLALMRSELSPRGARYSIISAWPLLAAPSQGTTTAVAR
;
A
#
# COMPACT_ATOMS: atom_id res chain seq x y z
N MET A 1 7.35 27.31 31.02
CA MET A 1 7.01 27.49 29.57
C MET A 1 6.57 26.12 29.04
N GLY A 2 5.25 25.88 28.99
CA GLY A 2 4.70 24.63 28.49
C GLY A 2 4.74 24.66 26.95
N GLY A 3 5.66 23.87 26.36
CA GLY A 3 5.67 23.62 24.94
C GLY A 3 4.41 22.86 24.57
N SER A 4 3.47 23.49 23.90
CA SER A 4 2.35 22.82 23.23
C SER A 4 2.94 21.87 22.21
N SER A 5 2.94 20.57 22.51
CA SER A 5 3.28 19.54 21.55
C SER A 5 2.23 19.62 20.44
N ILE A 6 2.57 20.25 19.32
CA ILE A 6 1.74 20.22 18.12
C ILE A 6 1.64 18.75 17.71
N ALA A 7 0.48 18.15 17.97
CA ALA A 7 0.24 16.75 17.65
C ALA A 7 0.40 16.58 16.14
N GLY A 8 1.49 15.92 15.70
CA GLY A 8 1.80 15.71 14.31
C GLY A 8 0.69 14.90 13.61
N ILE A 9 0.50 15.12 12.33
CA ILE A 9 -0.45 14.39 11.48
C ILE A 9 0.17 13.05 11.11
N ARG A 10 -0.43 11.93 11.55
CA ARG A 10 0.02 10.60 11.15
C ARG A 10 -0.27 10.40 9.67
N SER A 11 0.80 10.21 8.88
CA SER A 11 0.72 10.25 7.41
C SER A 11 1.48 9.09 6.77
N PHE A 12 1.08 8.75 5.56
CA PHE A 12 1.75 7.75 4.71
C PHE A 12 1.48 8.04 3.24
N VAL A 13 2.33 7.51 2.36
CA VAL A 13 2.20 7.62 0.90
C VAL A 13 1.67 6.30 0.35
N ALA A 14 0.70 6.35 -0.56
CA ALA A 14 0.00 5.16 -1.04
C ALA A 14 -0.39 5.22 -2.52
N ILE A 15 -0.59 4.02 -3.10
CA ILE A 15 -1.39 3.79 -4.30
C ILE A 15 -2.79 3.40 -3.82
N LEU A 16 -3.81 4.11 -4.26
CA LEU A 16 -5.21 3.80 -3.97
C LEU A 16 -5.70 2.76 -4.99
N LEU A 17 -6.53 1.84 -4.51
CA LEU A 17 -7.09 0.78 -5.34
C LEU A 17 -8.49 1.15 -5.82
N PRO A 18 -8.89 0.80 -7.05
CA PRO A 18 -10.25 0.98 -7.53
C PRO A 18 -11.24 0.05 -6.82
N ASP A 19 -12.51 0.36 -6.90
CA ASP A 19 -13.57 -0.29 -6.13
C ASP A 19 -13.71 -1.79 -6.41
N ASP A 20 -13.54 -2.20 -7.65
CA ASP A 20 -13.60 -3.60 -8.07
C ASP A 20 -12.49 -4.44 -7.43
N VAL A 21 -11.25 -3.91 -7.41
CA VAL A 21 -10.11 -4.57 -6.77
C VAL A 21 -10.29 -4.60 -5.25
N ARG A 22 -10.77 -3.49 -4.63
CA ARG A 22 -11.04 -3.45 -3.19
C ARG A 22 -12.13 -4.45 -2.81
N SER A 23 -13.20 -4.54 -3.60
CA SER A 23 -14.29 -5.49 -3.37
C SER A 23 -13.83 -6.94 -3.50
N ALA A 24 -12.96 -7.26 -4.47
CA ALA A 24 -12.37 -8.60 -4.60
C ALA A 24 -11.51 -8.99 -3.38
N LEU A 25 -10.72 -8.04 -2.87
CA LEU A 25 -9.90 -8.24 -1.67
C LEU A 25 -10.76 -8.36 -0.39
N ASP A 26 -11.84 -7.58 -0.29
CA ASP A 26 -12.76 -7.64 0.83
C ASP A 26 -13.53 -8.97 0.85
N ALA A 27 -13.94 -9.46 -0.32
CA ALA A 27 -14.53 -10.80 -0.45
C ALA A 27 -13.59 -11.91 0.01
N GLU A 28 -12.30 -11.79 -0.28
CA GLU A 28 -11.27 -12.72 0.22
C GLU A 28 -11.11 -12.62 1.75
N ILE A 29 -11.13 -11.40 2.31
CA ILE A 29 -11.13 -11.19 3.76
C ILE A 29 -12.29 -11.93 4.40
N GLU A 30 -13.50 -11.83 3.84
CA GLU A 30 -14.69 -12.52 4.38
C GLU A 30 -14.54 -14.05 4.35
N GLN A 31 -13.87 -14.63 3.34
CA GLN A 31 -13.54 -16.05 3.29
C GLN A 31 -12.51 -16.46 4.35
N LEU A 32 -11.58 -15.58 4.71
CA LEU A 32 -10.55 -15.83 5.71
C LEU A 32 -11.05 -15.62 7.16
N ARG A 33 -12.11 -14.85 7.40
CA ARG A 33 -12.64 -14.55 8.75
C ARG A 33 -12.91 -15.77 9.62
N PRO A 34 -13.52 -16.86 9.11
CA PRO A 34 -13.81 -18.03 9.94
C PRO A 34 -12.57 -18.69 10.54
N VAL A 35 -11.45 -18.62 9.85
CA VAL A 35 -10.15 -19.19 10.30
C VAL A 35 -9.27 -18.17 11.01
N GLY A 36 -9.41 -16.88 10.70
CA GLY A 36 -8.60 -15.78 11.26
C GLY A 36 -9.29 -15.08 12.44
N ARG A 37 -9.71 -15.78 13.50
CA ARG A 37 -10.46 -15.22 14.63
C ARG A 37 -9.70 -14.13 15.39
N ASP A 38 -8.38 -14.25 15.51
CA ASP A 38 -7.52 -13.27 16.18
C ASP A 38 -6.96 -12.20 15.25
N VAL A 39 -7.52 -12.07 14.04
CA VAL A 39 -7.08 -11.07 13.07
C VAL A 39 -7.93 -9.80 13.19
N SER A 40 -7.24 -8.67 13.28
CA SER A 40 -7.84 -7.35 13.05
C SER A 40 -7.82 -7.08 11.55
N TRP A 41 -8.95 -7.30 10.89
CA TRP A 41 -9.09 -7.14 9.45
C TRP A 41 -9.15 -5.67 9.04
N VAL A 42 -8.59 -5.37 7.86
CA VAL A 42 -8.67 -4.05 7.26
C VAL A 42 -10.07 -3.87 6.67
N ALA A 43 -10.69 -2.72 6.91
CA ALA A 43 -11.97 -2.39 6.28
C ALA A 43 -11.77 -2.11 4.77
N CYS A 44 -12.76 -2.45 3.95
CA CYS A 44 -12.70 -2.31 2.49
C CYS A 44 -12.20 -0.93 2.04
N ASP A 45 -12.74 0.15 2.62
CA ASP A 45 -12.35 1.54 2.30
C ASP A 45 -10.90 1.89 2.67
N ASN A 46 -10.27 1.08 3.52
CA ASN A 46 -8.91 1.27 3.97
C ASN A 46 -7.87 0.40 3.23
N ILE A 47 -8.32 -0.40 2.24
CA ILE A 47 -7.44 -1.27 1.47
C ILE A 47 -6.64 -0.44 0.46
N HIS A 48 -5.30 -0.52 0.51
CA HIS A 48 -4.37 0.24 -0.33
C HIS A 48 -2.99 -0.43 -0.40
N VAL A 49 -2.14 0.02 -1.31
CA VAL A 49 -0.70 -0.30 -1.29
C VAL A 49 0.04 0.85 -0.61
N THR A 50 0.68 0.59 0.53
CA THR A 50 1.55 1.58 1.19
C THR A 50 2.90 1.63 0.49
N LEU A 51 3.34 2.82 0.09
CA LEU A 51 4.66 3.05 -0.51
C LEU A 51 5.70 3.49 0.54
N LYS A 52 5.29 4.36 1.48
CA LYS A 52 6.15 4.82 2.59
C LYS A 52 5.32 5.33 3.77
N PHE A 53 5.68 4.93 4.98
CA PHE A 53 5.15 5.54 6.20
C PHE A 53 5.98 6.76 6.58
N LEU A 54 5.29 7.87 6.94
CA LEU A 54 5.93 9.10 7.41
C LEU A 54 5.83 9.26 8.94
N GLY A 55 4.98 8.47 9.59
CA GLY A 55 4.70 8.61 11.01
C GLY A 55 3.92 9.89 11.33
N HIS A 56 4.17 10.47 12.50
CA HIS A 56 3.58 11.75 12.91
C HIS A 56 4.45 12.88 12.37
N VAL A 57 3.88 13.68 11.48
CA VAL A 57 4.55 14.76 10.75
C VAL A 57 3.99 16.10 11.22
N ALA A 58 4.85 17.00 11.68
CA ALA A 58 4.46 18.37 12.02
C ALA A 58 3.94 19.10 10.77
N PRO A 59 2.97 20.02 10.88
CA PRO A 59 2.36 20.71 9.74
C PRO A 59 3.38 21.32 8.78
N GLU A 60 4.41 21.99 9.30
CA GLU A 60 5.45 22.66 8.51
C GLU A 60 6.28 21.67 7.69
N ARG A 61 6.47 20.46 8.20
CA ARG A 61 7.15 19.39 7.48
C ARG A 61 6.25 18.69 6.47
N LEU A 62 4.93 18.75 6.70
CA LEU A 62 3.96 18.18 5.77
C LEU A 62 3.99 18.92 4.42
N ASP A 63 4.14 20.25 4.43
CA ASP A 63 4.26 21.06 3.21
C ASP A 63 5.52 20.70 2.40
N LEU A 64 6.62 20.37 3.09
CA LEU A 64 7.84 19.87 2.43
C LEU A 64 7.59 18.50 1.78
N ALA A 65 6.85 17.60 2.47
CA ALA A 65 6.48 16.30 1.89
C ALA A 65 5.57 16.47 0.67
N VAL A 66 4.56 17.33 0.75
CA VAL A 66 3.65 17.65 -0.37
C VAL A 66 4.46 18.11 -1.59
N SER A 67 5.38 19.07 -1.41
CA SER A 67 6.21 19.62 -2.48
C SER A 67 7.17 18.57 -3.07
N ALA A 68 7.76 17.71 -2.23
CA ALA A 68 8.65 16.63 -2.69
C ALA A 68 7.89 15.57 -3.49
N LEU A 69 6.72 15.14 -3.01
CA LEU A 69 5.89 14.13 -3.66
C LEU A 69 5.31 14.64 -4.99
N ALA A 70 4.93 15.90 -5.08
CA ALA A 70 4.51 16.52 -6.34
C ALA A 70 5.61 16.43 -7.41
N ARG A 71 6.87 16.71 -7.04
CA ARG A 71 8.02 16.59 -7.96
C ARG A 71 8.25 15.14 -8.38
N VAL A 72 8.15 14.16 -7.46
CA VAL A 72 8.26 12.73 -7.82
C VAL A 72 7.17 12.35 -8.81
N ALA A 73 5.92 12.70 -8.53
CA ALA A 73 4.79 12.37 -9.41
C ALA A 73 4.96 12.95 -10.82
N ALA A 74 5.52 14.15 -10.94
CA ALA A 74 5.77 14.81 -12.22
C ALA A 74 6.90 14.17 -13.06
N THR A 75 7.64 13.20 -12.51
CA THR A 75 8.77 12.55 -13.21
C THR A 75 8.58 11.05 -13.42
N VAL A 76 7.58 10.44 -12.82
CA VAL A 76 7.34 8.99 -12.90
C VAL A 76 6.16 8.71 -13.82
N ALA A 77 6.37 7.85 -14.82
CA ALA A 77 5.28 7.38 -15.68
C ALA A 77 4.34 6.44 -14.92
N GLY A 78 3.04 6.55 -15.22
CA GLY A 78 2.05 5.57 -14.77
C GLY A 78 2.37 4.16 -15.28
N PHE A 79 1.86 3.15 -14.60
CA PHE A 79 2.13 1.75 -14.92
C PHE A 79 0.96 0.85 -14.54
N GLU A 80 0.92 -0.34 -15.13
CA GLU A 80 -0.04 -1.37 -14.75
C GLU A 80 0.45 -2.13 -13.51
N LEU A 81 -0.47 -2.43 -12.61
CA LEU A 81 -0.23 -3.21 -11.41
C LEU A 81 -1.25 -4.35 -11.31
N ALA A 82 -0.80 -5.56 -11.00
CA ALA A 82 -1.67 -6.69 -10.72
C ALA A 82 -1.50 -7.15 -9.26
N ILE A 83 -2.62 -7.47 -8.63
CA ILE A 83 -2.68 -7.95 -7.25
C ILE A 83 -3.11 -9.41 -7.26
N ALA A 84 -2.27 -10.29 -6.71
CA ALA A 84 -2.54 -11.72 -6.65
C ALA A 84 -1.76 -12.41 -5.53
N GLY A 85 -2.28 -13.55 -5.10
CA GLY A 85 -1.67 -14.42 -4.11
C GLY A 85 -1.76 -13.89 -2.70
N LEU A 86 -1.95 -14.81 -1.75
CA LEU A 86 -1.99 -14.53 -0.33
C LEU A 86 -0.67 -14.91 0.33
N GLY A 87 -0.32 -14.18 1.39
CA GLY A 87 0.84 -14.49 2.20
C GLY A 87 0.81 -13.81 3.56
N ALA A 88 1.89 -13.98 4.31
CA ALA A 88 2.03 -13.32 5.61
C ALA A 88 3.48 -12.97 5.94
N PHE A 89 3.64 -11.91 6.73
CA PHE A 89 4.92 -11.58 7.36
C PHE A 89 4.89 -11.95 8.85
N PRO A 90 6.00 -12.47 9.41
CA PRO A 90 7.25 -12.86 8.74
C PRO A 90 7.13 -14.16 7.95
N SER A 91 6.13 -15.00 8.23
CA SER A 91 5.85 -16.23 7.50
C SER A 91 4.37 -16.65 7.65
N PRO A 92 3.83 -17.47 6.73
CA PRO A 92 2.47 -18.01 6.85
C PRO A 92 2.23 -18.84 8.11
N THR A 93 3.25 -19.54 8.62
CA THR A 93 3.15 -20.40 9.82
C THR A 93 3.19 -19.63 11.15
N ARG A 94 3.70 -18.41 11.15
CA ARG A 94 3.71 -17.49 12.31
C ARG A 94 3.34 -16.08 11.86
N PRO A 95 2.11 -15.87 11.39
CA PRO A 95 1.73 -14.63 10.79
C PRO A 95 1.61 -13.50 11.83
N ARG A 96 2.01 -12.29 11.42
CA ARG A 96 1.71 -11.03 12.10
C ARG A 96 0.92 -10.10 11.20
N VAL A 97 1.20 -10.11 9.90
CA VAL A 97 0.52 -9.31 8.88
C VAL A 97 0.12 -10.24 7.75
N LEU A 98 -1.16 -10.26 7.42
CA LEU A 98 -1.72 -10.98 6.28
C LEU A 98 -1.79 -10.01 5.10
N TRP A 99 -1.43 -10.48 3.91
CA TRP A 99 -1.36 -9.61 2.75
C TRP A 99 -1.73 -10.32 1.43
N ALA A 100 -2.13 -9.52 0.45
CA ALA A 100 -2.16 -9.88 -0.96
C ALA A 100 -0.93 -9.30 -1.68
N GLY A 101 -0.31 -10.07 -2.56
CA GLY A 101 0.95 -9.72 -3.22
C GLY A 101 0.76 -8.80 -4.42
N LEU A 102 1.81 -8.08 -4.79
CA LEU A 102 1.93 -7.43 -6.09
C LEU A 102 2.68 -8.37 -7.02
N THR A 103 2.17 -8.54 -8.23
CA THR A 103 2.76 -9.43 -9.25
C THR A 103 3.25 -8.63 -10.46
N SER A 104 2.45 -8.41 -11.49
CA SER A 104 2.82 -7.51 -12.57
C SER A 104 2.97 -6.08 -12.02
N GLY A 105 3.99 -5.34 -12.44
CA GLY A 105 4.24 -3.96 -12.00
C GLY A 105 4.90 -3.82 -10.63
N ALA A 106 5.23 -4.91 -9.93
CA ALA A 106 5.88 -4.87 -8.62
C ALA A 106 7.21 -4.09 -8.64
N ASP A 107 8.03 -4.24 -9.70
CA ASP A 107 9.30 -3.53 -9.87
C ASP A 107 9.10 -2.03 -10.11
N ALA A 108 8.04 -1.66 -10.86
CA ALA A 108 7.67 -0.26 -11.05
C ALA A 108 7.22 0.39 -9.73
N ALA A 109 6.40 -0.33 -8.94
CA ALA A 109 6.01 0.11 -7.60
C ALA A 109 7.21 0.25 -6.65
N ALA A 110 8.18 -0.68 -6.71
CA ALA A 110 9.42 -0.60 -5.94
C ALA A 110 10.29 0.59 -6.38
N THR A 111 10.34 0.89 -7.66
CA THR A 111 11.05 2.05 -8.20
C THR A 111 10.41 3.36 -7.75
N LEU A 112 9.08 3.45 -7.80
CA LEU A 112 8.32 4.60 -7.27
C LEU A 112 8.59 4.77 -5.77
N ALA A 113 8.54 3.70 -4.97
CA ALA A 113 8.81 3.75 -3.53
C ALA A 113 10.24 4.26 -3.23
N ARG A 114 11.26 3.81 -3.99
CA ARG A 114 12.64 4.32 -3.86
C ARG A 114 12.76 5.79 -4.22
N SER A 115 12.08 6.25 -5.27
CA SER A 115 12.06 7.66 -5.66
C SER A 115 11.45 8.54 -4.57
N ILE A 116 10.33 8.08 -3.98
CA ILE A 116 9.68 8.73 -2.84
C ILE A 116 10.62 8.79 -1.63
N ASP A 117 11.25 7.65 -1.28
CA ASP A 117 12.17 7.58 -0.15
C ASP A 117 13.35 8.54 -0.30
N GLY A 118 13.96 8.57 -1.49
CA GLY A 118 15.07 9.49 -1.80
C GLY A 118 14.67 10.95 -1.74
N ALA A 119 13.53 11.33 -2.33
CA ALA A 119 13.03 12.70 -2.34
C ALA A 119 12.68 13.19 -0.94
N LEU A 120 12.04 12.37 -0.12
CA LEU A 120 11.69 12.72 1.25
C LEU A 120 12.91 12.76 2.17
N ALA A 121 13.90 11.89 1.97
CA ALA A 121 15.15 11.91 2.73
C ALA A 121 15.92 13.23 2.56
N ALA A 122 15.88 13.85 1.37
CA ALA A 122 16.46 15.17 1.13
C ALA A 122 15.82 16.29 1.97
N HIS A 123 14.62 16.04 2.50
CA HIS A 123 13.89 16.94 3.42
C HIS A 123 13.90 16.44 4.88
N GLY A 124 14.84 15.55 5.23
CA GLY A 124 15.05 15.09 6.60
C GLY A 124 14.02 14.06 7.09
N PHE A 125 13.25 13.41 6.21
CA PHE A 125 12.48 12.22 6.57
C PHE A 125 13.41 11.00 6.65
N ALA A 126 13.15 10.12 7.61
CA ALA A 126 13.94 8.90 7.77
C ALA A 126 13.87 8.03 6.50
N ARG A 127 14.99 7.44 6.12
CA ARG A 127 15.03 6.42 5.07
C ARG A 127 14.42 5.11 5.56
N GLU A 128 13.92 4.33 4.62
CA GLU A 128 13.52 2.96 4.93
C GLU A 128 14.75 2.06 5.07
N ASP A 129 14.81 1.32 6.19
CA ASP A 129 15.93 0.42 6.49
C ASP A 129 15.89 -0.88 5.67
N ARG A 130 14.73 -1.21 5.09
CA ARG A 130 14.49 -2.45 4.36
C ARG A 130 14.05 -2.14 2.93
N PRO A 131 14.39 -3.03 1.98
CA PRO A 131 13.85 -2.94 0.63
C PRO A 131 12.31 -2.95 0.64
N PHE A 132 11.73 -2.19 -0.27
CA PHE A 132 10.28 -2.18 -0.46
C PHE A 132 9.78 -3.59 -0.81
N SER A 133 8.84 -4.08 -0.03
CA SER A 133 8.12 -5.33 -0.29
C SER A 133 6.66 -4.99 -0.58
N GLY A 134 6.33 -4.90 -1.86
CA GLY A 134 5.00 -4.48 -2.32
C GLY A 134 3.91 -5.46 -1.92
N HIS A 135 2.92 -4.97 -1.17
CA HIS A 135 1.78 -5.77 -0.74
C HIS A 135 0.58 -4.90 -0.39
N VAL A 136 -0.58 -5.50 -0.37
CA VAL A 136 -1.82 -4.95 0.21
C VAL A 136 -2.04 -5.65 1.54
N THR A 137 -2.05 -4.90 2.63
CA THR A 137 -2.37 -5.46 3.96
C THR A 137 -3.87 -5.79 4.03
N LEU A 138 -4.18 -7.06 4.36
CA LEU A 138 -5.55 -7.54 4.58
C LEU A 138 -5.93 -7.58 6.06
N GLY A 139 -4.95 -7.85 6.94
CA GLY A 139 -5.20 -7.93 8.38
C GLY A 139 -3.93 -8.03 9.21
N ARG A 140 -4.08 -7.85 10.53
CA ARG A 140 -3.00 -7.96 11.51
C ARG A 140 -3.41 -8.90 12.63
N VAL A 141 -2.59 -9.89 12.90
CA VAL A 141 -2.81 -10.87 13.97
C VAL A 141 -2.56 -10.18 15.32
N ARG A 142 -3.55 -10.22 16.23
CA ARG A 142 -3.47 -9.58 17.56
C ARG A 142 -2.54 -10.32 18.49
N GLN A 143 -2.59 -11.66 18.46
CA GLN A 143 -1.73 -12.55 19.26
C GLN A 143 -0.92 -13.44 18.30
N PRO A 144 0.28 -12.98 17.87
CA PRO A 144 1.11 -13.75 16.95
C PRO A 144 1.53 -15.08 17.53
N GLY A 145 1.25 -16.16 16.82
CA GLY A 145 1.56 -17.52 17.21
C GLY A 145 1.58 -18.44 16.00
N ARG A 146 1.77 -19.74 16.24
CA ARG A 146 1.61 -20.75 15.21
C ARG A 146 0.12 -20.99 14.96
N ASP A 147 -0.30 -20.86 13.71
CA ASP A 147 -1.68 -21.08 13.26
C ASP A 147 -1.67 -21.88 11.94
N GLU A 148 -1.90 -23.16 12.04
CA GLU A 148 -1.88 -24.08 10.89
C GLU A 148 -3.11 -23.91 10.00
N ARG A 149 -4.28 -23.56 10.58
CA ARG A 149 -5.51 -23.35 9.81
C ARG A 149 -5.39 -22.11 8.93
N LEU A 150 -4.89 -21.02 9.51
CA LEU A 150 -4.64 -19.80 8.77
C LEU A 150 -3.53 -19.99 7.72
N ALA A 151 -2.47 -20.74 8.06
CA ALA A 151 -1.41 -21.07 7.10
C ALA A 151 -1.94 -21.88 5.91
N ALA A 152 -2.81 -22.86 6.15
CA ALA A 152 -3.46 -23.65 5.08
C ALA A 152 -4.37 -22.78 4.19
N ALA A 153 -5.15 -21.87 4.79
CA ALA A 153 -6.00 -20.95 4.03
C ALA A 153 -5.18 -19.99 3.15
N LEU A 154 -4.09 -19.44 3.69
CA LEU A 154 -3.18 -18.60 2.90
C LEU A 154 -2.51 -19.37 1.76
N ALA A 155 -2.13 -20.62 1.99
CA ALA A 155 -1.57 -21.50 0.95
C ALA A 155 -2.59 -21.81 -0.15
N ALA A 156 -3.86 -22.05 0.21
CA ALA A 156 -4.94 -22.21 -0.77
C ALA A 156 -5.13 -20.98 -1.65
N GLY A 157 -5.03 -19.77 -1.06
CA GLY A 157 -5.14 -18.50 -1.77
C GLY A 157 -3.86 -18.02 -2.46
N ALA A 158 -2.76 -18.80 -2.46
CA ALA A 158 -1.47 -18.37 -3.01
C ALA A 158 -1.48 -18.02 -4.51
N ARG A 159 -2.54 -18.40 -5.25
CA ARG A 159 -2.72 -18.11 -6.69
C ARG A 159 -3.99 -17.33 -6.99
N HIS A 160 -4.76 -16.90 -5.99
CA HIS A 160 -5.95 -16.10 -6.20
C HIS A 160 -5.60 -14.78 -6.88
N GLN A 161 -6.45 -14.36 -7.82
CA GLN A 161 -6.29 -13.11 -8.56
C GLN A 161 -7.31 -12.11 -8.00
N PHE A 162 -6.86 -10.89 -7.70
CA PHE A 162 -7.72 -9.86 -7.11
C PHE A 162 -7.99 -8.69 -8.07
N GLY A 163 -7.27 -8.65 -9.18
CA GLY A 163 -7.49 -7.68 -10.25
C GLY A 163 -6.23 -6.97 -10.71
N ARG A 164 -6.45 -6.08 -11.68
CA ARG A 164 -5.42 -5.20 -12.28
C ARG A 164 -5.88 -3.77 -12.19
N LEU A 165 -4.94 -2.85 -12.11
CA LEU A 165 -5.23 -1.42 -12.13
C LEU A 165 -4.13 -0.65 -12.84
N ALA A 166 -4.51 0.45 -13.47
CA ALA A 166 -3.57 1.48 -13.89
C ALA A 166 -3.20 2.33 -12.68
N VAL A 167 -1.93 2.39 -12.35
CA VAL A 167 -1.40 3.31 -11.34
C VAL A 167 -1.13 4.64 -12.04
N ASP A 168 -2.09 5.55 -11.98
CA ASP A 168 -2.07 6.85 -12.63
C ASP A 168 -1.86 8.02 -11.67
N ARG A 169 -1.83 7.75 -10.37
CA ARG A 169 -1.70 8.78 -9.32
C ARG A 169 -0.99 8.28 -8.08
N LEU A 170 -0.39 9.21 -7.38
CA LEU A 170 0.22 9.08 -6.06
C LEU A 170 -0.64 9.81 -5.04
N ALA A 171 -0.85 9.25 -3.85
CA ALA A 171 -1.61 9.90 -2.78
C ALA A 171 -0.79 10.01 -1.48
N LEU A 172 -0.87 11.18 -0.83
CA LEU A 172 -0.46 11.38 0.55
C LEU A 172 -1.71 11.29 1.44
N MET A 173 -1.67 10.38 2.39
CA MET A 173 -2.80 10.00 3.22
C MET A 173 -2.60 10.42 4.67
N ARG A 174 -3.67 10.86 5.30
CA ARG A 174 -3.80 11.03 6.76
C ARG A 174 -4.36 9.75 7.38
N SER A 175 -3.86 9.37 8.53
CA SER A 175 -4.36 8.24 9.32
C SER A 175 -4.84 8.73 10.68
N GLU A 176 -6.12 8.58 10.96
CA GLU A 176 -6.73 8.83 12.27
C GLU A 176 -7.06 7.48 12.91
N LEU A 177 -6.49 7.24 14.08
CA LEU A 177 -6.76 6.01 14.84
C LEU A 177 -7.91 6.25 15.81
N SER A 178 -8.87 5.35 15.82
CA SER A 178 -9.99 5.36 16.76
C SER A 178 -10.21 3.96 17.36
N PRO A 179 -10.97 3.84 18.46
CA PRO A 179 -11.37 2.55 19.01
C PRO A 179 -12.13 1.67 17.99
N ARG A 180 -12.75 2.28 16.98
CA ARG A 180 -13.49 1.59 15.89
C ARG A 180 -12.60 1.19 14.72
N GLY A 181 -11.28 1.50 14.77
CA GLY A 181 -10.31 1.23 13.71
C GLY A 181 -9.68 2.50 13.14
N ALA A 182 -8.81 2.32 12.15
CA ALA A 182 -8.19 3.42 11.43
C ALA A 182 -9.17 4.03 10.42
N ARG A 183 -9.14 5.36 10.30
CA ARG A 183 -9.81 6.12 9.25
C ARG A 183 -8.78 6.84 8.43
N TYR A 184 -8.86 6.71 7.11
CA TYR A 184 -7.93 7.36 6.19
C TYR A 184 -8.61 8.44 5.39
N SER A 185 -7.90 9.54 5.13
CA SER A 185 -8.32 10.62 4.25
C SER A 185 -7.15 11.10 3.41
N ILE A 186 -7.46 11.58 2.20
CA ILE A 186 -6.45 12.13 1.29
C ILE A 186 -6.07 13.53 1.77
N ILE A 187 -4.77 13.76 1.97
CA ILE A 187 -4.21 15.10 2.19
C ILE A 187 -3.99 15.77 0.84
N SER A 188 -3.32 15.06 -0.07
CA SER A 188 -3.05 15.50 -1.44
C SER A 188 -2.87 14.30 -2.36
N ALA A 189 -3.17 14.48 -3.64
CA ALA A 189 -2.93 13.48 -4.66
C ALA A 189 -2.43 14.15 -5.94
N TRP A 190 -1.55 13.47 -6.67
CA TRP A 190 -0.93 13.98 -7.89
C TRP A 190 -1.01 12.93 -8.98
N PRO A 191 -1.36 13.33 -10.22
CA PRO A 191 -1.26 12.44 -11.36
C PRO A 191 0.21 12.09 -11.62
N LEU A 192 0.46 10.86 -12.00
CA LEU A 192 1.72 10.44 -12.62
C LEU A 192 1.73 10.87 -14.10
N LEU A 193 2.91 10.84 -14.74
CA LEU A 193 2.99 11.05 -16.18
C LEU A 193 2.15 9.98 -16.90
N ALA A 194 1.59 10.33 -18.04
CA ALA A 194 0.89 9.35 -18.88
C ALA A 194 1.80 8.16 -19.15
N ALA A 195 1.28 6.93 -18.98
CA ALA A 195 2.02 5.74 -19.34
C ALA A 195 2.35 5.78 -20.84
N PRO A 196 3.56 5.36 -21.27
CA PRO A 196 3.85 5.26 -22.69
C PRO A 196 2.82 4.32 -23.33
N SER A 197 2.12 4.82 -24.34
CA SER A 197 1.17 4.01 -25.10
C SER A 197 1.92 2.78 -25.62
N GLN A 198 1.48 1.59 -25.25
CA GLN A 198 1.93 0.34 -25.86
C GLN A 198 1.53 0.43 -27.34
N GLY A 199 2.48 0.79 -28.21
CA GLY A 199 2.26 0.85 -29.63
C GLY A 199 1.73 -0.50 -30.11
N THR A 200 0.53 -0.51 -30.67
CA THR A 200 -0.03 -1.66 -31.39
C THR A 200 0.92 -1.95 -32.54
N THR A 201 1.79 -2.94 -32.37
CA THR A 201 2.57 -3.48 -33.48
C THR A 201 1.57 -4.15 -34.43
N THR A 202 1.08 -3.40 -35.36
CA THR A 202 0.36 -3.95 -36.55
C THR A 202 1.37 -4.80 -37.31
N ALA A 203 1.28 -6.12 -37.13
CA ALA A 203 2.01 -7.05 -37.96
C ALA A 203 1.50 -6.86 -39.41
N VAL A 204 2.30 -6.20 -40.21
CA VAL A 204 2.10 -6.19 -41.66
C VAL A 204 2.46 -7.58 -42.16
N ALA A 205 1.46 -8.41 -42.39
CA ALA A 205 1.63 -9.65 -43.15
C ALA A 205 2.03 -9.30 -44.59
N ARG A 206 3.18 -9.81 -45.00
CA ARG A 206 3.57 -9.92 -46.41
C ARG A 206 3.22 -11.31 -46.95
#